data_edae8c56cfef0fc3de89f224a8c53892
#
_entry.id   edae8c56cfef0fc3de89f224a8c53892
#
_cell.length_a   1.000
_cell.length_b   1.000
_cell.length_c   1.000
_cell.angle_alpha   90.00
_cell.angle_beta   90.00
_cell.angle_gamma   90.00
#
_symmetry.space_group_name_H-M   'P 1'
#
loop_
_entity.id
_entity.type
_entity.pdbx_description
1 polymer ?
#
loop_
_entity_poly.entity_id
_entity_poly.type
_entity_poly.pdbx_seq_one_letter_code
_entity_poly.pdbx_strand_id
1 'polypeptide(L)'
;MNTFKNISLKSFNTFGVEARATELIEIFSLDDLTQILPRLVSEKYMFLGGGSNVLFIKDFDGLVIVNRMKGLCADPINENDIHVTALSGENWHDFVIWTLGMGFYGLENMSLIPGTIGAAPMQNIGAYGVEFKDYCLKVDAIELATGELKSFDHPACQF
;
A
#
# COMPACT_ATOMS: atom_id res chain seq x y z
N MET A 1 9.24 -13.20 -4.64
CA MET A 1 8.29 -12.93 -5.74
C MET A 1 7.51 -14.17 -6.13
N ASN A 2 6.18 -14.10 -6.22
CA ASN A 2 5.31 -15.17 -6.73
C ASN A 2 4.64 -14.69 -8.02
N THR A 3 4.47 -15.59 -9.01
CA THR A 3 3.88 -15.23 -10.30
C THR A 3 2.76 -16.21 -10.67
N PHE A 4 1.61 -15.69 -11.06
CA PHE A 4 0.43 -16.44 -11.43
C PHE A 4 -0.07 -15.99 -12.81
N LYS A 5 -0.37 -16.92 -13.70
CA LYS A 5 -0.91 -16.61 -15.03
C LYS A 5 -2.40 -16.89 -15.10
N ASN A 6 -3.12 -16.07 -15.86
CA ASN A 6 -4.55 -16.19 -16.09
C ASN A 6 -5.33 -16.40 -14.77
N ILE A 7 -5.05 -15.55 -13.77
CA ILE A 7 -5.55 -15.66 -12.40
C ILE A 7 -6.90 -14.98 -12.22
N SER A 8 -7.80 -15.57 -11.44
CA SER A 8 -9.01 -14.88 -10.97
C SER A 8 -8.65 -13.81 -9.94
N LEU A 9 -9.18 -12.61 -10.12
CA LEU A 9 -9.03 -11.48 -9.22
C LEU A 9 -10.14 -11.41 -8.15
N LYS A 10 -11.04 -12.39 -8.10
CA LYS A 10 -12.17 -12.42 -7.17
C LYS A 10 -11.75 -12.30 -5.71
N SER A 11 -10.69 -12.99 -5.32
CA SER A 11 -10.12 -12.94 -3.97
C SER A 11 -9.23 -11.71 -3.71
N PHE A 12 -8.97 -10.92 -4.74
CA PHE A 12 -8.13 -9.71 -4.67
C PHE A 12 -8.95 -8.42 -4.73
N ASN A 13 -10.27 -8.49 -4.67
CA ASN A 13 -11.15 -7.32 -4.56
C ASN A 13 -12.29 -7.57 -3.57
N THR A 14 -12.65 -6.54 -2.80
CA THR A 14 -13.64 -6.67 -1.73
C THR A 14 -15.07 -6.79 -2.24
N PHE A 15 -15.36 -6.38 -3.47
CA PHE A 15 -16.66 -6.60 -4.11
C PHE A 15 -16.89 -8.05 -4.53
N GLY A 16 -15.84 -8.90 -4.50
CA GLY A 16 -15.93 -10.31 -4.90
C GLY A 16 -16.30 -10.49 -6.38
N VAL A 17 -16.07 -9.47 -7.20
CA VAL A 17 -16.34 -9.52 -8.64
C VAL A 17 -15.38 -10.49 -9.32
N GLU A 18 -15.93 -11.38 -10.14
CA GLU A 18 -15.12 -12.27 -10.96
C GLU A 18 -14.56 -11.49 -12.16
N ALA A 19 -13.26 -11.35 -12.20
CA ALA A 19 -12.48 -10.85 -13.32
C ALA A 19 -11.15 -11.58 -13.33
N ARG A 20 -10.47 -11.64 -14.46
CA ARG A 20 -9.18 -12.30 -14.58
C ARG A 20 -8.10 -11.30 -14.96
N ALA A 21 -6.87 -11.54 -14.50
CA ALA A 21 -5.69 -10.86 -15.00
C ALA A 21 -4.88 -11.80 -15.89
N THR A 22 -4.23 -11.27 -16.93
CA THR A 22 -3.29 -12.05 -17.75
C THR A 22 -2.19 -12.61 -16.86
N GLU A 23 -1.66 -11.78 -15.96
CA GLU A 23 -0.64 -12.17 -15.00
C GLU A 23 -0.81 -11.38 -13.70
N LEU A 24 -0.48 -12.01 -12.58
CA LEU A 24 -0.37 -11.36 -11.27
C LEU A 24 0.96 -11.70 -10.65
N ILE A 25 1.65 -10.69 -10.13
CA ILE A 25 2.91 -10.83 -9.41
C ILE A 25 2.74 -10.30 -7.99
N GLU A 26 3.08 -11.10 -7.00
CA GLU A 26 3.26 -10.65 -5.62
C GLU A 26 4.72 -10.31 -5.38
N ILE A 27 4.99 -9.10 -4.89
CA ILE A 27 6.31 -8.61 -4.53
C ILE A 27 6.44 -8.51 -3.00
N PHE A 28 7.56 -9.00 -2.46
CA PHE A 28 7.83 -9.06 -1.02
C PHE A 28 9.04 -8.21 -0.61
N SER A 29 9.79 -7.66 -1.57
CA SER A 29 10.98 -6.85 -1.33
C SER A 29 11.17 -5.80 -2.43
N LEU A 30 12.05 -4.83 -2.18
CA LEU A 30 12.48 -3.87 -3.21
C LEU A 30 13.22 -4.57 -4.36
N ASP A 31 13.95 -5.65 -4.08
CA ASP A 31 14.61 -6.45 -5.11
C ASP A 31 13.59 -7.09 -6.06
N ASP A 32 12.47 -7.60 -5.52
CA ASP A 32 11.37 -8.11 -6.35
C ASP A 32 10.80 -7.02 -7.27
N LEU A 33 10.59 -5.81 -6.72
CA LEU A 33 10.11 -4.66 -7.51
C LEU A 33 11.13 -4.31 -8.60
N THR A 34 12.41 -4.20 -8.26
CA THR A 34 13.49 -3.86 -9.20
C THR A 34 13.54 -4.84 -10.37
N GLN A 35 13.34 -6.13 -10.13
CA GLN A 35 13.32 -7.15 -11.18
C GLN A 35 12.19 -6.97 -12.19
N ILE A 36 11.05 -6.40 -11.78
CA ILE A 36 9.90 -6.22 -12.69
C ILE A 36 9.85 -4.82 -13.34
N LEU A 37 10.64 -3.84 -12.86
CA LEU A 37 10.64 -2.48 -13.43
C LEU A 37 10.79 -2.45 -14.97
N PRO A 38 11.70 -3.23 -15.61
CA PRO A 38 11.81 -3.21 -17.07
C PRO A 38 10.52 -3.59 -17.80
N ARG A 39 9.68 -4.44 -17.19
CA ARG A 39 8.39 -4.84 -17.76
C ARG A 39 7.38 -3.70 -17.73
N LEU A 40 7.43 -2.84 -16.69
CA LEU A 40 6.47 -1.74 -16.48
C LEU A 40 6.61 -0.61 -17.52
N VAL A 41 7.72 -0.59 -18.26
CA VAL A 41 7.93 0.36 -19.38
C VAL A 41 7.08 0.01 -20.60
N SER A 42 6.84 -1.28 -20.85
CA SER A 42 6.24 -1.78 -22.09
C SER A 42 4.90 -2.51 -21.89
N GLU A 43 4.64 -3.01 -20.70
CA GLU A 43 3.42 -3.78 -20.39
C GLU A 43 2.36 -2.88 -19.74
N LYS A 44 1.10 -3.16 -20.01
CA LYS A 44 0.00 -2.58 -19.24
C LYS A 44 0.01 -3.18 -17.84
N TYR A 45 0.05 -2.34 -16.83
CA TYR A 45 0.09 -2.79 -15.44
C TYR A 45 -0.86 -2.03 -14.52
N MET A 46 -1.09 -2.62 -13.34
CA MET A 46 -1.81 -2.01 -12.23
C MET A 46 -1.19 -2.49 -10.91
N PHE A 47 -0.89 -1.54 -10.00
CA PHE A 47 -0.64 -1.87 -8.61
C PHE A 47 -1.96 -2.05 -7.87
N LEU A 48 -2.09 -3.15 -7.14
CA LEU A 48 -3.27 -3.48 -6.36
C LEU A 48 -2.88 -3.60 -4.88
N GLY A 49 -3.50 -2.77 -4.04
CA GLY A 49 -3.40 -2.88 -2.58
C GLY A 49 -4.37 -3.93 -2.05
N GLY A 50 -5.19 -3.56 -1.06
CA GLY A 50 -6.22 -4.45 -0.51
C GLY A 50 -7.42 -4.72 -1.43
N GLY A 51 -7.50 -4.07 -2.60
CA GLY A 51 -8.60 -4.22 -3.54
C GLY A 51 -9.94 -3.66 -3.05
N SER A 52 -9.92 -2.79 -2.06
CA SER A 52 -11.13 -2.24 -1.44
C SER A 52 -11.71 -1.01 -2.17
N ASN A 53 -10.91 -0.37 -3.02
CA ASN A 53 -11.33 0.79 -3.80
C ASN A 53 -11.18 0.56 -5.32
N VAL A 54 -11.40 -0.67 -5.76
CA VAL A 54 -11.30 -1.07 -7.17
C VAL A 54 -12.51 -1.89 -7.56
N LEU A 55 -13.21 -1.48 -8.63
CA LEU A 55 -14.28 -2.25 -9.25
C LEU A 55 -13.83 -2.76 -10.61
N PHE A 56 -13.66 -4.06 -10.75
CA PHE A 56 -13.37 -4.69 -12.03
C PHE A 56 -14.66 -4.85 -12.84
N ILE A 57 -14.78 -4.10 -13.94
CA ILE A 57 -15.94 -4.18 -14.87
C ILE A 57 -15.69 -5.15 -16.02
N LYS A 58 -14.48 -5.66 -16.16
CA LYS A 58 -14.03 -6.65 -17.16
C LYS A 58 -12.68 -7.23 -16.74
N ASP A 59 -12.23 -8.25 -17.44
CA ASP A 59 -10.89 -8.81 -17.30
C ASP A 59 -9.81 -7.72 -17.51
N PHE A 60 -8.72 -7.84 -16.78
CA PHE A 60 -7.56 -6.97 -16.91
C PHE A 60 -6.52 -7.64 -17.82
N ASP A 61 -6.45 -7.19 -19.06
CA ASP A 61 -5.45 -7.64 -20.02
C ASP A 61 -4.11 -6.93 -19.73
N GLY A 62 -3.37 -7.47 -18.76
CA GLY A 62 -2.12 -6.89 -18.29
C GLY A 62 -1.60 -7.54 -17.01
N LEU A 63 -0.61 -6.92 -16.43
CA LEU A 63 0.09 -7.32 -15.22
C LEU A 63 -0.52 -6.65 -13.97
N VAL A 64 -1.04 -7.44 -13.04
CA VAL A 64 -1.43 -6.96 -11.71
C VAL A 64 -0.27 -7.19 -10.74
N ILE A 65 0.14 -6.15 -10.02
CA ILE A 65 1.21 -6.20 -9.04
C ILE A 65 0.60 -6.01 -7.65
N VAL A 66 0.74 -7.02 -6.80
CA VAL A 66 0.28 -6.98 -5.42
C VAL A 66 1.48 -6.78 -4.50
N ASN A 67 1.49 -5.67 -3.77
CA ASN A 67 2.55 -5.39 -2.82
C ASN A 67 2.29 -6.12 -1.49
N ARG A 68 3.23 -6.99 -1.13
CA ARG A 68 3.24 -7.79 0.11
C ARG A 68 4.44 -7.45 1.00
N MET A 69 5.14 -6.34 0.76
CA MET A 69 6.26 -5.92 1.60
C MET A 69 5.78 -5.60 3.00
N LYS A 70 6.33 -6.30 3.99
CA LYS A 70 5.95 -6.22 5.40
C LYS A 70 7.10 -5.73 6.26
N GLY A 71 6.80 -4.91 7.25
CA GLY A 71 7.74 -4.45 8.25
C GLY A 71 7.22 -3.21 8.96
N LEU A 72 7.38 -3.20 10.28
CA LEU A 72 7.02 -2.12 11.18
C LEU A 72 8.23 -1.79 12.05
N CYS A 73 8.51 -0.50 12.21
CA CYS A 73 9.55 0.00 13.10
C CYS A 73 9.02 1.22 13.85
N ALA A 74 9.40 1.38 15.10
CA ALA A 74 9.01 2.50 15.93
C ALA A 74 10.22 3.10 16.64
N ASP A 75 10.43 4.40 16.46
CA ASP A 75 11.52 5.17 17.03
C ASP A 75 10.96 6.33 17.86
N PRO A 76 11.26 6.43 19.17
CA PRO A 76 10.85 7.55 19.98
C PRO A 76 11.43 8.88 19.44
N ILE A 77 10.58 9.89 19.27
CA ILE A 77 11.01 11.27 18.95
C ILE A 77 11.26 12.05 20.25
N ASN A 78 10.33 11.91 21.20
CA ASN A 78 10.39 12.54 22.53
C ASN A 78 9.52 11.73 23.52
N GLU A 79 9.22 12.29 24.69
CA GLU A 79 8.42 11.61 25.73
C GLU A 79 6.95 11.34 25.31
N ASN A 80 6.42 12.08 24.33
CA ASN A 80 5.01 12.03 23.94
C ASN A 80 4.82 11.53 22.49
N ASP A 81 5.85 11.57 21.65
CA ASP A 81 5.73 11.31 20.24
C ASP A 81 6.62 10.14 19.79
N ILE A 82 6.05 9.26 19.00
CA ILE A 82 6.71 8.10 18.40
C ILE A 82 6.64 8.23 16.88
N HIS A 83 7.79 8.08 16.21
CA HIS A 83 7.86 7.91 14.77
C HIS A 83 7.68 6.44 14.43
N VAL A 84 6.64 6.13 13.65
CA VAL A 84 6.39 4.77 13.17
C VAL A 84 6.63 4.71 11.68
N THR A 85 7.47 3.79 11.25
CA THR A 85 7.70 3.45 9.85
C THR A 85 6.98 2.14 9.53
N ALA A 86 6.17 2.14 8.49
CA ALA A 86 5.43 0.96 8.05
C ALA A 86 5.66 0.72 6.54
N LEU A 87 5.93 -0.52 6.15
CA LEU A 87 6.08 -0.88 4.75
C LEU A 87 4.73 -0.96 4.06
N SER A 88 4.74 -0.65 2.78
CA SER A 88 3.56 -0.41 1.94
C SER A 88 2.58 -1.59 1.81
N GLY A 89 3.02 -2.81 2.01
CA GLY A 89 2.18 -4.02 1.97
C GLY A 89 1.53 -4.38 3.31
N GLU A 90 1.77 -3.62 4.40
CA GLU A 90 1.06 -3.81 5.67
C GLU A 90 -0.44 -3.53 5.51
N ASN A 91 -1.28 -4.34 6.19
CA ASN A 91 -2.71 -4.05 6.28
C ASN A 91 -2.92 -2.84 7.20
N TRP A 92 -3.76 -1.91 6.77
CA TRP A 92 -4.00 -0.66 7.53
C TRP A 92 -4.60 -0.93 8.92
N HIS A 93 -5.63 -1.76 9.00
CA HIS A 93 -6.26 -2.05 10.30
C HIS A 93 -5.31 -2.78 11.25
N ASP A 94 -4.60 -3.79 10.75
CA ASP A 94 -3.62 -4.53 11.56
C ASP A 94 -2.51 -3.60 12.07
N PHE A 95 -2.08 -2.63 11.27
CA PHE A 95 -1.15 -1.58 11.66
C PHE A 95 -1.69 -0.73 12.81
N VAL A 96 -2.95 -0.26 12.71
CA VAL A 96 -3.59 0.50 13.80
C VAL A 96 -3.68 -0.35 15.08
N ILE A 97 -4.06 -1.61 14.99
CA ILE A 97 -4.11 -2.51 16.17
C ILE A 97 -2.70 -2.71 16.76
N TRP A 98 -1.69 -2.84 15.91
CA TRP A 98 -0.30 -2.96 16.37
C TRP A 98 0.15 -1.69 17.12
N THR A 99 -0.13 -0.48 16.61
CA THR A 99 0.23 0.77 17.32
C THR A 99 -0.43 0.84 18.69
N LEU A 100 -1.72 0.51 18.79
CA LEU A 100 -2.45 0.47 20.06
C LEU A 100 -1.88 -0.57 21.02
N GLY A 101 -1.52 -1.76 20.53
CA GLY A 101 -0.89 -2.81 21.33
C GLY A 101 0.48 -2.42 21.91
N MET A 102 1.18 -1.50 21.22
CA MET A 102 2.44 -0.90 21.69
C MET A 102 2.22 0.30 22.61
N GLY A 103 0.96 0.74 22.82
CA GLY A 103 0.64 1.93 23.60
C GLY A 103 0.83 3.24 22.84
N PHE A 104 0.88 3.19 21.49
CA PHE A 104 0.98 4.36 20.61
C PHE A 104 -0.41 4.77 20.16
N TYR A 105 -0.91 5.86 20.66
CA TYR A 105 -2.28 6.35 20.45
C TYR A 105 -2.33 7.42 19.35
N GLY A 106 -3.53 7.64 18.80
CA GLY A 106 -3.83 8.69 17.82
C GLY A 106 -4.50 8.17 16.54
N LEU A 107 -4.30 6.89 16.18
CA LEU A 107 -4.83 6.30 14.95
C LEU A 107 -6.16 5.56 15.15
N GLU A 108 -6.75 5.55 16.35
CA GLU A 108 -7.90 4.73 16.74
C GLU A 108 -9.11 4.94 15.85
N ASN A 109 -9.39 6.21 15.51
CA ASN A 109 -10.53 6.59 14.68
C ASN A 109 -10.42 6.06 13.24
N MET A 110 -9.23 5.73 12.79
CA MET A 110 -8.99 5.17 11.45
C MET A 110 -8.91 3.65 11.44
N SER A 111 -9.22 2.97 12.56
CA SER A 111 -9.31 1.52 12.58
C SER A 111 -10.42 1.03 11.64
N LEU A 112 -10.32 -0.21 11.17
CA LEU A 112 -11.26 -0.85 10.23
C LEU A 112 -11.36 -0.20 8.84
N ILE A 113 -10.62 0.85 8.53
CA ILE A 113 -10.49 1.31 7.15
C ILE A 113 -9.80 0.19 6.36
N PRO A 114 -10.41 -0.33 5.28
CA PRO A 114 -9.81 -1.40 4.51
C PRO A 114 -8.69 -0.88 3.62
N GLY A 115 -7.70 -1.72 3.35
CA GLY A 115 -6.60 -1.39 2.43
C GLY A 115 -5.23 -1.67 3.03
N THR A 116 -4.22 -1.11 2.40
CA THR A 116 -2.81 -1.26 2.80
C THR A 116 -2.17 0.10 3.06
N ILE A 117 -1.07 0.11 3.81
CA ILE A 117 -0.29 1.30 4.11
C ILE A 117 0.10 2.06 2.83
N GLY A 118 0.57 1.35 1.79
CA GLY A 118 0.96 2.00 0.52
C GLY A 118 -0.20 2.64 -0.25
N ALA A 119 -1.44 2.26 0.03
CA ALA A 119 -2.63 2.88 -0.57
C ALA A 119 -3.16 4.07 0.25
N ALA A 120 -2.80 4.17 1.52
CA ALA A 120 -3.31 5.19 2.44
C ALA A 120 -3.06 6.64 1.95
N PRO A 121 -1.84 7.01 1.52
CA PRO A 121 -1.56 8.37 1.04
C PRO A 121 -2.26 8.70 -0.29
N MET A 122 -2.55 7.70 -1.13
CA MET A 122 -3.10 7.92 -2.48
C MET A 122 -4.46 8.60 -2.50
N GLN A 123 -5.24 8.45 -1.46
CA GLN A 123 -6.57 9.03 -1.31
C GLN A 123 -6.77 9.70 0.05
N ASN A 124 -5.66 9.94 0.79
CA ASN A 124 -5.68 10.55 2.11
C ASN A 124 -6.77 9.93 2.99
N ILE A 125 -6.70 8.60 3.22
CA ILE A 125 -7.74 7.87 3.95
C ILE A 125 -8.07 8.55 5.28
N GLY A 126 -9.33 8.49 5.68
CA GLY A 126 -9.75 9.10 6.94
C GLY A 126 -11.12 8.62 7.38
N ALA A 127 -11.38 8.80 8.67
CA ALA A 127 -12.66 8.49 9.30
C ALA A 127 -12.83 9.34 10.58
N TYR A 128 -14.08 9.67 10.89
CA TYR A 128 -14.45 10.37 12.12
C TYR A 128 -13.69 11.70 12.35
N GLY A 129 -13.42 12.44 11.27
CA GLY A 129 -12.79 13.75 11.33
C GLY A 129 -11.25 13.72 11.42
N VAL A 130 -10.64 12.55 11.24
CA VAL A 130 -9.19 12.34 11.23
C VAL A 130 -8.78 11.81 9.87
N GLU A 131 -7.69 12.30 9.31
CA GLU A 131 -7.18 11.90 8.01
C GLU A 131 -5.72 11.44 8.11
N PHE A 132 -5.28 10.64 7.14
CA PHE A 132 -3.90 10.13 7.08
C PHE A 132 -2.86 11.25 7.14
N LYS A 133 -3.10 12.37 6.45
CA LYS A 133 -2.22 13.54 6.45
C LYS A 133 -1.93 14.08 7.86
N ASP A 134 -2.87 13.96 8.80
CA ASP A 134 -2.72 14.52 10.15
C ASP A 134 -1.59 13.83 10.95
N TYR A 135 -1.20 12.61 10.52
CA TYR A 135 -0.16 11.80 11.15
C TYR A 135 1.02 11.49 10.23
N CYS A 136 0.92 11.80 8.95
CA CYS A 136 1.96 11.50 7.97
C CYS A 136 3.11 12.50 8.07
N LEU A 137 4.31 12.04 8.39
CA LEU A 137 5.52 12.88 8.36
C LEU A 137 6.15 12.90 6.97
N LYS A 138 6.24 11.74 6.33
CA LYS A 138 6.79 11.59 4.98
C LYS A 138 6.29 10.32 4.31
N VAL A 139 6.38 10.29 2.99
CA VAL A 139 6.17 9.10 2.17
C VAL A 139 7.44 8.82 1.36
N ASP A 140 7.96 7.61 1.51
CA ASP A 140 9.05 7.12 0.68
C ASP A 140 8.46 6.27 -0.46
N ALA A 141 8.82 6.58 -1.71
CA ALA A 141 8.32 5.92 -2.90
C ALA A 141 9.43 5.59 -3.89
N ILE A 142 9.22 4.59 -4.73
CA ILE A 142 10.14 4.26 -5.83
C ILE A 142 9.59 4.87 -7.12
N GLU A 143 10.42 5.68 -7.78
CA GLU A 143 10.13 6.16 -9.12
C GLU A 143 10.24 5.01 -10.11
N LEU A 144 9.12 4.61 -10.70
CA LEU A 144 9.09 3.40 -11.54
C LEU A 144 9.95 3.49 -12.80
N ALA A 145 10.18 4.70 -13.30
CA ALA A 145 10.99 4.92 -14.52
C ALA A 145 12.49 4.71 -14.27
N THR A 146 12.98 5.05 -13.08
CA THR A 146 14.41 5.02 -12.75
C THR A 146 14.79 3.95 -11.73
N GLY A 147 13.81 3.50 -10.92
CA GLY A 147 14.03 2.63 -9.77
C GLY A 147 14.59 3.37 -8.54
N GLU A 148 14.69 4.70 -8.60
CA GLU A 148 15.24 5.51 -7.52
C GLU A 148 14.23 5.70 -6.38
N LEU A 149 14.73 5.67 -5.15
CA LEU A 149 13.96 6.05 -3.97
C LEU A 149 13.78 7.56 -3.92
N LYS A 150 12.55 8.02 -3.80
CA LYS A 150 12.18 9.41 -3.57
C LYS A 150 11.44 9.55 -2.26
N SER A 151 11.82 10.56 -1.47
CA SER A 151 11.13 10.91 -0.23
C SER A 151 10.33 12.19 -0.42
N PHE A 152 9.09 12.15 0.00
CA PHE A 152 8.16 13.28 0.02
C PHE A 152 7.85 13.60 1.48
N ASP A 153 8.25 14.79 1.94
CA ASP A 153 7.80 15.30 3.22
C ASP A 153 6.30 15.66 3.17
N HIS A 154 5.71 15.96 4.31
CA HIS A 154 4.28 16.25 4.39
C HIS A 154 3.82 17.35 3.41
N PRO A 155 4.50 18.51 3.24
CA PRO A 155 4.13 19.52 2.24
C PRO A 155 4.25 19.03 0.80
N ALA A 156 5.24 18.20 0.49
CA ALA A 156 5.46 17.68 -0.84
C ALA A 156 4.42 16.62 -1.26
N CYS A 157 3.76 15.97 -0.29
CA CYS A 157 2.68 15.02 -0.57
C CYS A 157 1.43 15.69 -1.14
N GLN A 158 1.18 16.95 -0.87
CA GLN A 158 0.03 17.75 -1.37
C GLN A 158 -1.34 17.06 -1.11
N PHE A 159 -1.52 16.57 0.12
CA PHE A 159 -2.77 15.92 0.55
C PHE A 159 -4.01 16.81 0.41
#